data_600e538ee396b0b37f9c76434704ff70
#
_entry.id   600e538ee396b0b37f9c76434704ff70
#
_cell.length_a   1.000
_cell.length_b   1.000
_cell.length_c   1.000
_cell.angle_alpha   90.00
_cell.angle_beta   90.00
_cell.angle_gamma   90.00
#
_symmetry.space_group_name_H-M   'P 1'
#
loop_
_entity.id
_entity.type
_entity.pdbx_description
1 polymer ?
#
loop_
_entity_poly.entity_id
_entity_poly.type
_entity_poly.pdbx_seq_one_letter_code
_entity_poly.pdbx_strand_id
1 'polypeptide(L)'
;MNILIIGGGISGISAAKVALGEKHDVTILESTPEPGGLMARIANCRVGFKTFFDEIRDNERLTVIGDAKIIKVDKKDKAFAVTLDNGRALTADRVVVAAGLTPYDPVEYKGKRVLTSLEYDAVIDQRQGELPADFNRIGFFLCVGSRSKDYPLCSSVCCSYTLREVKWTLQRAKPEITVFYNDLRFFGQEFYMEKAFRDTGVKFVRANSR
;
A
#
# COMPACT_ATOMS: atom_id res chain seq x y z
N MET A 1 23.37 -8.54 16.19
CA MET A 1 23.65 -8.48 14.74
C MET A 1 23.12 -7.18 14.21
N ASN A 2 23.75 -6.67 13.14
CA ASN A 2 23.24 -5.49 12.42
C ASN A 2 22.33 -5.96 11.29
N ILE A 3 21.06 -5.59 11.34
CA ILE A 3 20.03 -5.94 10.35
C ILE A 3 19.65 -4.69 9.58
N LEU A 4 19.77 -4.74 8.26
CA LEU A 4 19.33 -3.68 7.35
C LEU A 4 17.98 -4.07 6.74
N ILE A 5 17.00 -3.18 6.83
CA ILE A 5 15.66 -3.39 6.27
C ILE A 5 15.45 -2.35 5.16
N ILE A 6 15.14 -2.83 3.96
CA ILE A 6 14.86 -1.99 2.79
C ILE A 6 13.36 -1.81 2.67
N GLY A 7 12.87 -0.62 3.01
CA GLY A 7 11.47 -0.22 3.03
C GLY A 7 10.88 -0.11 4.43
N GLY A 8 10.37 1.07 4.77
CA GLY A 8 9.73 1.41 6.04
C GLY A 8 8.20 1.30 6.04
N GLY A 9 7.64 0.47 5.15
CA GLY A 9 6.22 0.13 5.15
C GLY A 9 5.86 -0.89 6.25
N ILE A 10 4.62 -1.36 6.24
CA ILE A 10 4.11 -2.29 7.28
C ILE A 10 4.98 -3.53 7.44
N SER A 11 5.45 -4.12 6.34
CA SER A 11 6.31 -5.32 6.36
C SER A 11 7.68 -5.03 6.98
N GLY A 12 8.27 -3.87 6.63
CA GLY A 12 9.57 -3.46 7.18
C GLY A 12 9.49 -3.15 8.68
N ILE A 13 8.46 -2.43 9.11
CA ILE A 13 8.23 -2.14 10.53
C ILE A 13 7.96 -3.42 11.32
N SER A 14 7.19 -4.37 10.76
CA SER A 14 6.96 -5.66 11.40
C SER A 14 8.27 -6.45 11.59
N ALA A 15 9.13 -6.48 10.56
CA ALA A 15 10.44 -7.12 10.64
C ALA A 15 11.35 -6.42 11.67
N ALA A 16 11.34 -5.09 11.69
CA ALA A 16 12.09 -4.30 12.68
C ALA A 16 11.65 -4.61 14.10
N LYS A 17 10.34 -4.65 14.35
CA LYS A 17 9.78 -4.95 15.67
C LYS A 17 10.26 -6.31 16.20
N VAL A 18 10.25 -7.35 15.37
CA VAL A 18 10.74 -8.67 15.74
C VAL A 18 12.25 -8.62 16.01
N ALA A 19 13.04 -8.03 15.12
CA ALA A 19 14.49 -7.94 15.26
C ALA A 19 14.94 -7.16 16.50
N LEU A 20 14.26 -6.07 16.83
CA LEU A 20 14.49 -5.28 18.04
C LEU A 20 14.13 -6.07 19.32
N GLY A 21 13.04 -6.86 19.27
CA GLY A 21 12.66 -7.77 20.36
C GLY A 21 13.75 -8.80 20.66
N GLU A 22 14.47 -9.27 19.65
CA GLU A 22 15.63 -10.15 19.74
C GLU A 22 16.95 -9.41 20.03
N LYS A 23 16.89 -8.12 20.40
CA LYS A 23 18.02 -7.26 20.75
C LYS A 23 19.05 -7.09 19.63
N HIS A 24 18.61 -7.07 18.38
CA HIS A 24 19.44 -6.73 17.24
C HIS A 24 19.46 -5.22 16.99
N ASP A 25 20.54 -4.73 16.39
CA ASP A 25 20.60 -3.36 15.90
C ASP A 25 19.96 -3.32 14.51
N VAL A 26 19.01 -2.41 14.30
CA VAL A 26 18.20 -2.36 13.09
C VAL A 26 18.37 -1.01 12.41
N THR A 27 18.64 -1.04 11.12
CA THR A 27 18.59 0.15 10.26
C THR A 27 17.51 -0.03 9.20
N ILE A 28 16.55 0.88 9.15
CA ILE A 28 15.53 0.95 8.10
C ILE A 28 15.96 1.98 7.07
N LEU A 29 16.01 1.59 5.80
CA LEU A 29 16.15 2.50 4.66
C LEU A 29 14.77 2.74 4.06
N GLU A 30 14.32 3.99 4.03
CA GLU A 30 13.05 4.39 3.44
C GLU A 30 13.27 5.39 2.31
N SER A 31 12.57 5.19 1.19
CA SER A 31 12.69 6.03 0.01
C SER A 31 12.01 7.39 0.12
N THR A 32 11.11 7.53 1.10
CA THR A 32 10.45 8.77 1.47
C THR A 32 11.06 9.34 2.75
N PRO A 33 10.82 10.62 3.09
CA PRO A 33 11.40 11.22 4.31
C PRO A 33 11.08 10.44 5.58
N GLU A 34 9.89 9.86 5.67
CA GLU A 34 9.42 9.12 6.85
C GLU A 34 8.89 7.73 6.47
N PRO A 35 9.00 6.74 7.38
CA PRO A 35 8.37 5.44 7.23
C PRO A 35 6.85 5.54 7.08
N GLY A 36 6.27 4.62 6.29
CA GLY A 36 4.82 4.61 6.09
C GLY A 36 4.38 3.76 4.92
N GLY A 37 5.08 3.86 3.82
CA GLY A 37 4.71 3.22 2.58
C GLY A 37 3.25 3.54 2.19
N LEU A 38 2.54 2.56 1.64
CA LEU A 38 1.14 2.75 1.26
C LEU A 38 0.20 2.91 2.46
N MET A 39 0.51 2.31 3.60
CA MET A 39 -0.36 2.37 4.78
C MET A 39 -0.51 3.80 5.32
N ALA A 40 0.53 4.62 5.23
CA ALA A 40 0.46 6.03 5.61
C ALA A 40 -0.36 6.88 4.62
N ARG A 41 -0.53 6.42 3.37
CA ARG A 41 -1.28 7.10 2.31
C ARG A 41 -2.76 6.74 2.27
N ILE A 42 -3.13 5.61 2.86
CA ILE A 42 -4.50 5.11 2.92
C ILE A 42 -5.17 5.68 4.17
N ALA A 43 -6.22 6.48 3.98
CA ALA A 43 -6.87 7.26 5.03
C ALA A 43 -7.24 6.42 6.28
N ASN A 44 -7.90 5.27 6.08
CA ASN A 44 -8.32 4.39 7.18
C ASN A 44 -7.20 3.58 7.83
N CYS A 45 -6.00 3.57 7.24
CA CYS A 45 -4.87 2.78 7.73
C CYS A 45 -3.81 3.65 8.42
N ARG A 46 -3.77 4.92 8.08
CA ARG A 46 -2.73 5.87 8.52
C ARG A 46 -2.58 5.94 10.04
N VAL A 47 -3.69 6.06 10.77
CA VAL A 47 -3.66 6.15 12.24
C VAL A 47 -3.13 4.85 12.85
N GLY A 48 -3.64 3.70 12.40
CA GLY A 48 -3.18 2.40 12.88
C GLY A 48 -1.71 2.14 12.55
N PHE A 49 -1.24 2.55 11.38
CA PHE A 49 0.18 2.45 11.02
C PHE A 49 1.04 3.32 11.94
N LYS A 50 0.62 4.57 12.17
CA LYS A 50 1.36 5.48 13.07
C LYS A 50 1.52 4.87 14.46
N THR A 51 0.43 4.40 15.06
CA THR A 51 0.45 3.73 16.36
C THR A 51 1.40 2.53 16.37
N PHE A 52 1.35 1.72 15.32
CA PHE A 52 2.21 0.54 15.19
C PHE A 52 3.71 0.89 15.05
N PHE A 53 4.04 1.98 14.36
CA PHE A 53 5.40 2.47 14.26
C PHE A 53 5.87 3.12 15.57
N ASP A 54 5.00 3.85 16.25
CA ASP A 54 5.31 4.53 17.51
C ASP A 54 5.74 3.53 18.61
N GLU A 55 5.34 2.25 18.51
CA GLU A 55 5.79 1.20 19.45
C GLU A 55 7.31 0.94 19.40
N ILE A 56 7.98 1.27 18.30
CA ILE A 56 9.43 1.01 18.12
C ILE A 56 10.23 2.25 17.82
N ARG A 57 9.59 3.37 17.51
CA ARG A 57 10.23 4.62 17.04
C ARG A 57 11.39 5.06 17.91
N ASP A 58 11.20 5.04 19.22
CA ASP A 58 12.15 5.58 20.21
C ASP A 58 13.12 4.50 20.75
N ASN A 59 13.19 3.33 20.09
CA ASN A 59 14.11 2.28 20.47
C ASN A 59 15.55 2.67 20.14
N GLU A 60 16.45 2.65 21.13
CA GLU A 60 17.87 3.02 20.99
C GLU A 60 18.65 2.21 19.95
N ARG A 61 18.16 1.00 19.61
CA ARG A 61 18.75 0.11 18.62
C ARG A 61 18.15 0.29 17.22
N LEU A 62 17.22 1.23 17.03
CA LEU A 62 16.60 1.52 15.75
C LEU A 62 17.22 2.78 15.14
N THR A 63 17.68 2.67 13.91
CA THR A 63 18.05 3.80 13.06
C THR A 63 17.13 3.83 11.84
N VAL A 64 16.51 4.98 11.57
CA VAL A 64 15.73 5.20 10.35
C VAL A 64 16.46 6.21 9.48
N ILE A 65 16.65 5.87 8.22
CA ILE A 65 17.26 6.73 7.19
C ILE A 65 16.21 6.95 6.11
N GLY A 66 15.60 8.13 6.13
CA GLY A 66 14.68 8.59 5.09
C GLY A 66 15.42 9.09 3.86
N ASP A 67 14.67 9.30 2.76
CA ASP A 67 15.18 9.72 1.45
C ASP A 67 16.34 8.83 0.96
N ALA A 68 16.33 7.56 1.35
CA ALA A 68 17.40 6.62 1.07
C ALA A 68 17.20 5.97 -0.30
N LYS A 69 18.06 6.27 -1.25
CA LYS A 69 18.09 5.64 -2.57
C LYS A 69 19.30 4.74 -2.68
N ILE A 70 19.03 3.44 -2.78
CA ILE A 70 20.07 2.43 -2.91
C ILE A 70 20.54 2.39 -4.35
N ILE A 71 21.86 2.49 -4.57
CA ILE A 71 22.47 2.37 -5.90
C ILE A 71 23.27 1.08 -6.06
N LYS A 72 23.70 0.48 -4.96
CA LYS A 72 24.47 -0.76 -5.01
C LYS A 72 24.30 -1.60 -3.75
N VAL A 73 24.28 -2.92 -3.94
CA VAL A 73 24.33 -3.92 -2.86
C VAL A 73 25.37 -4.96 -3.24
N ASP A 74 26.42 -5.06 -2.45
CA ASP A 74 27.46 -6.08 -2.59
C ASP A 74 27.39 -7.06 -1.43
N LYS A 75 27.49 -8.36 -1.70
CA LYS A 75 27.70 -9.37 -0.69
C LYS A 75 29.19 -9.68 -0.58
N LYS A 76 29.77 -9.48 0.58
CA LYS A 76 31.17 -9.81 0.89
C LYS A 76 31.20 -10.81 2.04
N ASP A 77 31.61 -12.02 1.75
CA ASP A 77 31.64 -13.13 2.71
C ASP A 77 30.28 -13.32 3.45
N LYS A 78 30.22 -12.94 4.72
CA LYS A 78 29.03 -13.08 5.59
C LYS A 78 28.27 -11.78 5.79
N ALA A 79 28.72 -10.66 5.18
CA ALA A 79 28.14 -9.34 5.34
C ALA A 79 27.69 -8.75 4.00
N PHE A 80 26.81 -7.75 4.08
CA PHE A 80 26.35 -6.97 2.95
C PHE A 80 26.88 -5.54 3.07
N ALA A 81 27.35 -4.98 1.96
CA ALA A 81 27.66 -3.56 1.84
C ALA A 81 26.61 -2.90 0.93
N VAL A 82 25.94 -1.88 1.45
CA VAL A 82 24.91 -1.14 0.72
C VAL A 82 25.35 0.29 0.55
N THR A 83 25.36 0.78 -0.70
CA THR A 83 25.75 2.16 -1.02
C THR A 83 24.51 2.95 -1.44
N LEU A 84 24.34 4.12 -0.86
CA LEU A 84 23.30 5.08 -1.18
C LEU A 84 23.78 6.10 -2.22
N ASP A 85 22.86 6.76 -2.89
CA ASP A 85 23.14 7.77 -3.93
C ASP A 85 23.90 9.00 -3.41
N ASN A 86 23.77 9.32 -2.13
CA ASN A 86 24.54 10.37 -1.46
C ASN A 86 25.99 9.95 -1.08
N GLY A 87 26.43 8.76 -1.51
CA GLY A 87 27.76 8.21 -1.24
C GLY A 87 27.92 7.53 0.12
N ARG A 88 26.89 7.52 0.97
CA ARG A 88 26.94 6.82 2.26
C ARG A 88 26.98 5.32 2.04
N ALA A 89 27.89 4.65 2.68
CA ALA A 89 27.99 3.18 2.69
C ALA A 89 27.59 2.63 4.06
N LEU A 90 26.82 1.56 4.05
CA LEU A 90 26.32 0.86 5.24
C LEU A 90 26.74 -0.61 5.15
N THR A 91 27.02 -1.23 6.28
CA THR A 91 27.27 -2.66 6.38
C THR A 91 26.26 -3.34 7.27
N ALA A 92 25.82 -4.54 6.90
CA ALA A 92 24.87 -5.32 7.66
C ALA A 92 25.21 -6.81 7.61
N ASP A 93 24.90 -7.51 8.69
CA ASP A 93 25.02 -8.96 8.75
C ASP A 93 23.91 -9.65 7.95
N ARG A 94 22.74 -9.02 7.92
CA ARG A 94 21.55 -9.49 7.18
C ARG A 94 20.83 -8.32 6.54
N VAL A 95 20.18 -8.62 5.41
CA VAL A 95 19.31 -7.66 4.70
C VAL A 95 17.91 -8.28 4.57
N VAL A 96 16.91 -7.50 4.95
CA VAL A 96 15.50 -7.80 4.73
C VAL A 96 14.97 -6.89 3.65
N VAL A 97 14.42 -7.45 2.58
CA VAL A 97 13.80 -6.66 1.50
C VAL A 97 12.31 -6.58 1.76
N ALA A 98 11.83 -5.37 2.06
CA ALA A 98 10.43 -5.03 2.36
C ALA A 98 9.98 -3.83 1.50
N ALA A 99 10.41 -3.77 0.26
CA ALA A 99 10.23 -2.61 -0.64
C ALA A 99 8.77 -2.31 -1.02
N GLY A 100 7.84 -3.22 -0.70
CA GLY A 100 6.41 -3.01 -0.96
C GLY A 100 6.07 -3.08 -2.44
N LEU A 101 5.10 -2.26 -2.83
CA LEU A 101 4.65 -2.14 -4.21
C LEU A 101 4.45 -0.66 -4.59
N THR A 102 4.59 -0.35 -5.86
CA THR A 102 4.25 0.96 -6.42
C THR A 102 2.87 0.84 -7.08
N PRO A 103 1.86 1.64 -6.66
CA PRO A 103 0.58 1.69 -7.34
C PRO A 103 0.75 2.10 -8.80
N TYR A 104 0.01 1.45 -9.69
CA TYR A 104 -0.06 1.88 -11.08
C TYR A 104 -0.75 3.24 -11.18
N ASP A 105 -0.19 4.13 -11.97
CA ASP A 105 -0.76 5.45 -12.25
C ASP A 105 -1.24 5.50 -13.71
N PRO A 106 -2.57 5.36 -13.96
CA PRO A 106 -3.14 5.32 -15.29
C PRO A 106 -3.25 6.73 -15.89
N VAL A 107 -2.10 7.34 -16.21
CA VAL A 107 -2.03 8.73 -16.72
C VAL A 107 -2.89 8.97 -17.96
N GLU A 108 -3.09 7.95 -18.79
CA GLU A 108 -3.90 7.97 -20.00
C GLU A 108 -5.40 8.12 -19.75
N TYR A 109 -5.87 7.80 -18.53
CA TYR A 109 -7.28 7.94 -18.15
C TYR A 109 -7.54 9.09 -17.19
N LYS A 110 -6.51 9.86 -16.83
CA LYS A 110 -6.66 10.99 -15.89
C LYS A 110 -7.57 12.07 -16.43
N GLY A 111 -8.48 12.53 -15.57
CA GLY A 111 -9.42 13.61 -15.87
C GLY A 111 -10.24 13.95 -14.64
N LYS A 112 -11.06 15.01 -14.74
CA LYS A 112 -11.84 15.54 -13.58
C LYS A 112 -12.75 14.52 -12.90
N ARG A 113 -13.09 13.40 -13.58
CA ARG A 113 -14.01 12.36 -13.09
C ARG A 113 -13.38 10.98 -13.00
N VAL A 114 -12.07 10.88 -13.21
CA VAL A 114 -11.32 9.62 -13.08
C VAL A 114 -10.26 9.82 -12.00
N LEU A 115 -10.36 9.02 -10.96
CA LEU A 115 -9.49 9.05 -9.81
C LEU A 115 -8.84 7.67 -9.65
N THR A 116 -7.60 7.64 -9.22
CA THR A 116 -7.02 6.41 -8.64
C THR A 116 -7.66 6.13 -7.29
N SER A 117 -7.59 4.90 -6.80
CA SER A 117 -8.08 4.55 -5.47
C SER A 117 -7.44 5.40 -4.36
N LEU A 118 -6.16 5.75 -4.48
CA LEU A 118 -5.50 6.62 -3.51
C LEU A 118 -5.99 8.07 -3.57
N GLU A 119 -6.30 8.59 -4.75
CA GLU A 119 -6.90 9.91 -4.91
C GLU A 119 -8.34 9.92 -4.38
N TYR A 120 -9.10 8.84 -4.59
CA TYR A 120 -10.44 8.68 -4.02
C TYR A 120 -10.40 8.66 -2.49
N ASP A 121 -9.50 7.88 -1.88
CA ASP A 121 -9.26 7.88 -0.44
C ASP A 121 -8.95 9.32 0.07
N ALA A 122 -8.08 10.05 -0.63
CA ALA A 122 -7.70 11.40 -0.24
C ALA A 122 -8.87 12.40 -0.33
N VAL A 123 -9.71 12.31 -1.37
CA VAL A 123 -10.91 13.15 -1.52
C VAL A 123 -11.86 12.94 -0.35
N ILE A 124 -12.11 11.69 0.03
CA ILE A 124 -13.01 11.39 1.14
C ILE A 124 -12.41 11.80 2.48
N ASP A 125 -11.10 11.58 2.68
CA ASP A 125 -10.41 11.94 3.93
C ASP A 125 -10.42 13.47 4.15
N GLN A 126 -10.09 14.26 3.13
CA GLN A 126 -10.10 15.72 3.19
C GLN A 126 -11.49 16.29 3.50
N ARG A 127 -12.55 15.60 3.13
CA ARG A 127 -13.95 15.97 3.37
C ARG A 127 -14.53 15.32 4.63
N GLN A 128 -13.69 14.84 5.54
CA GLN A 128 -14.08 14.19 6.78
C GLN A 128 -15.04 13.00 6.58
N GLY A 129 -14.93 12.36 5.44
CA GLY A 129 -15.76 11.21 5.06
C GLY A 129 -17.01 11.58 4.26
N GLU A 130 -17.27 12.84 3.96
CA GLU A 130 -18.37 13.22 3.08
C GLU A 130 -18.00 13.02 1.61
N LEU A 131 -18.94 12.50 0.82
CA LEU A 131 -18.78 12.43 -0.62
C LEU A 131 -19.11 13.78 -1.27
N PRO A 132 -18.39 14.15 -2.36
CA PRO A 132 -18.82 15.27 -3.20
C PRO A 132 -20.27 15.08 -3.68
N ALA A 133 -21.05 16.15 -3.71
CA ALA A 133 -22.48 16.10 -4.05
C ALA A 133 -22.78 15.54 -5.45
N ASP A 134 -21.79 15.59 -6.35
CA ASP A 134 -21.88 15.08 -7.72
C ASP A 134 -21.48 13.59 -7.85
N PHE A 135 -21.07 12.92 -6.75
CA PHE A 135 -20.74 11.49 -6.72
C PHE A 135 -21.99 10.62 -6.58
N ASN A 136 -22.98 10.84 -7.45
CA ASN A 136 -24.23 10.07 -7.43
C ASN A 136 -24.10 8.68 -8.06
N ARG A 137 -23.13 8.49 -8.93
CA ARG A 137 -22.80 7.21 -9.58
C ARG A 137 -21.30 7.03 -9.57
N ILE A 138 -20.84 5.87 -9.08
CA ILE A 138 -19.42 5.55 -8.93
C ILE A 138 -19.13 4.22 -9.62
N GLY A 139 -18.18 4.21 -10.54
CA GLY A 139 -17.64 3.01 -11.17
C GLY A 139 -16.25 2.69 -10.62
N PHE A 140 -16.07 1.52 -10.01
CA PHE A 140 -14.75 1.01 -9.63
C PHE A 140 -14.24 0.07 -10.73
N PHE A 141 -13.12 0.43 -11.35
CA PHE A 141 -12.50 -0.35 -12.41
C PHE A 141 -11.29 -1.10 -11.86
N LEU A 142 -11.40 -2.42 -11.79
CA LEU A 142 -10.33 -3.31 -11.33
C LEU A 142 -9.44 -3.76 -12.50
N CYS A 143 -8.26 -4.25 -12.17
CA CYS A 143 -7.29 -4.81 -13.13
C CYS A 143 -6.68 -3.78 -14.10
N VAL A 144 -6.89 -2.48 -13.90
CA VAL A 144 -6.23 -1.44 -14.72
C VAL A 144 -4.71 -1.53 -14.48
N GLY A 145 -3.92 -1.58 -15.56
CA GLY A 145 -2.45 -1.74 -15.49
C GLY A 145 -1.99 -3.13 -15.00
N SER A 146 -2.89 -4.13 -14.93
CA SER A 146 -2.50 -5.50 -14.58
C SER A 146 -3.31 -6.51 -15.41
N ARG A 147 -2.85 -7.78 -15.46
CA ARG A 147 -3.46 -8.85 -16.25
C ARG A 147 -3.61 -8.50 -17.75
N SER A 148 -2.73 -7.67 -18.24
CA SER A 148 -2.58 -7.27 -19.62
C SER A 148 -1.40 -8.01 -20.27
N LYS A 149 -1.16 -7.75 -21.56
CA LYS A 149 -0.01 -8.31 -22.28
C LYS A 149 1.31 -7.87 -21.65
N ASP A 150 1.41 -6.60 -21.24
CA ASP A 150 2.64 -6.01 -20.70
C ASP A 150 2.81 -6.28 -19.21
N TYR A 151 1.70 -6.40 -18.47
CA TYR A 151 1.67 -6.69 -17.04
C TYR A 151 0.75 -7.89 -16.76
N PRO A 152 1.21 -9.13 -17.03
CA PRO A 152 0.34 -10.31 -17.04
C PRO A 152 -0.11 -10.78 -15.64
N LEU A 153 0.58 -10.34 -14.60
CA LEU A 153 0.32 -10.78 -13.23
C LEU A 153 -0.80 -9.97 -12.55
N CYS A 154 -1.40 -10.56 -11.53
CA CYS A 154 -2.36 -9.91 -10.64
C CYS A 154 -1.66 -9.36 -9.40
N SER A 155 -1.99 -8.13 -9.00
CA SER A 155 -1.48 -7.54 -7.76
C SER A 155 -2.01 -8.21 -6.48
N SER A 156 -3.12 -8.95 -6.59
CA SER A 156 -3.86 -9.61 -5.49
C SER A 156 -4.41 -8.66 -4.40
N VAL A 157 -4.30 -7.35 -4.56
CA VAL A 157 -4.73 -6.37 -3.53
C VAL A 157 -5.89 -5.48 -3.97
N CYS A 158 -6.03 -5.20 -5.29
CA CYS A 158 -7.03 -4.23 -5.76
C CYS A 158 -8.47 -4.65 -5.44
N CYS A 159 -8.80 -5.94 -5.51
CA CYS A 159 -10.14 -6.41 -5.19
C CYS A 159 -10.52 -6.12 -3.73
N SER A 160 -9.68 -6.52 -2.77
CA SER A 160 -9.92 -6.27 -1.34
C SER A 160 -9.92 -4.77 -1.02
N TYR A 161 -9.04 -4.00 -1.67
CA TYR A 161 -9.00 -2.55 -1.52
C TYR A 161 -10.30 -1.91 -1.98
N THR A 162 -10.81 -2.28 -3.16
CA THR A 162 -12.08 -1.77 -3.69
C THR A 162 -13.27 -2.15 -2.81
N LEU A 163 -13.34 -3.38 -2.27
CA LEU A 163 -14.42 -3.73 -1.36
C LEU A 163 -14.42 -2.86 -0.09
N ARG A 164 -13.25 -2.51 0.40
CA ARG A 164 -13.12 -1.59 1.52
C ARG A 164 -13.61 -0.19 1.16
N GLU A 165 -13.29 0.32 -0.02
CA GLU A 165 -13.77 1.62 -0.51
C GLU A 165 -15.29 1.60 -0.71
N VAL A 166 -15.85 0.54 -1.29
CA VAL A 166 -17.31 0.34 -1.42
C VAL A 166 -17.99 0.37 -0.06
N LYS A 167 -17.46 -0.40 0.90
CA LYS A 167 -18.00 -0.40 2.28
C LYS A 167 -17.98 1.00 2.88
N TRP A 168 -16.86 1.69 2.75
CA TRP A 168 -16.67 3.02 3.32
C TRP A 168 -17.62 4.05 2.68
N THR A 169 -17.79 3.97 1.37
CA THR A 169 -18.74 4.79 0.62
C THR A 169 -20.18 4.57 1.07
N LEU A 170 -20.63 3.32 1.15
CA LEU A 170 -22.00 2.97 1.56
C LEU A 170 -22.33 3.34 3.01
N GLN A 171 -21.32 3.42 3.88
CA GLN A 171 -21.52 3.88 5.25
C GLN A 171 -21.81 5.39 5.36
N ARG A 172 -21.49 6.17 4.31
CA ARG A 172 -21.55 7.64 4.31
C ARG A 172 -22.56 8.21 3.36
N ALA A 173 -22.81 7.50 2.27
CA ALA A 173 -23.73 7.92 1.23
C ALA A 173 -24.33 6.71 0.51
N LYS A 174 -25.31 6.93 -0.36
CA LYS A 174 -25.98 5.87 -1.12
C LYS A 174 -25.91 6.13 -2.63
N PRO A 175 -24.70 6.28 -3.22
CA PRO A 175 -24.59 6.41 -4.65
C PRO A 175 -24.91 5.06 -5.33
N GLU A 176 -25.24 5.11 -6.62
CA GLU A 176 -25.26 3.91 -7.45
C GLU A 176 -23.82 3.43 -7.68
N ILE A 177 -23.47 2.22 -7.24
CA ILE A 177 -22.12 1.67 -7.35
C ILE A 177 -22.09 0.52 -8.33
N THR A 178 -21.12 0.55 -9.25
CA THR A 178 -20.78 -0.56 -10.15
C THR A 178 -19.31 -0.89 -10.06
N VAL A 179 -18.99 -2.17 -9.82
CA VAL A 179 -17.61 -2.69 -9.82
C VAL A 179 -17.37 -3.46 -11.12
N PHE A 180 -16.44 -2.99 -11.93
CA PHE A 180 -16.01 -3.63 -13.18
C PHE A 180 -14.74 -4.44 -12.95
N TYR A 181 -14.71 -5.70 -13.39
CA TYR A 181 -13.60 -6.61 -13.09
C TYR A 181 -13.37 -7.64 -14.20
N ASN A 182 -12.14 -8.15 -14.32
CA ASN A 182 -11.84 -9.32 -15.15
C ASN A 182 -12.15 -10.62 -14.41
N ASP A 183 -11.55 -10.78 -13.22
CA ASP A 183 -11.84 -11.83 -12.23
C ASP A 183 -11.75 -11.23 -10.84
N LEU A 184 -12.69 -11.60 -9.99
CA LEU A 184 -12.63 -11.24 -8.58
C LEU A 184 -11.73 -12.24 -7.83
N ARG A 185 -10.78 -11.70 -7.10
CA ARG A 185 -9.82 -12.46 -6.31
C ARG A 185 -9.92 -12.06 -4.84
N PHE A 186 -10.98 -12.56 -4.24
CA PHE A 186 -11.22 -12.41 -2.81
C PHE A 186 -10.74 -13.63 -2.05
N PHE A 187 -10.29 -13.43 -0.84
CA PHE A 187 -9.92 -14.50 0.08
C PHE A 187 -10.31 -14.11 1.50
N GLY A 188 -10.49 -15.12 2.37
CA GLY A 188 -10.91 -14.86 3.73
C GLY A 188 -12.30 -14.22 3.82
N GLN A 189 -12.43 -13.19 4.62
CA GLN A 189 -13.71 -12.50 4.87
C GLN A 189 -14.27 -11.75 3.66
N GLU A 190 -13.43 -11.28 2.76
CA GLU A 190 -13.84 -10.54 1.56
C GLU A 190 -14.73 -11.35 0.63
N PHE A 191 -14.58 -12.67 0.62
CA PHE A 191 -15.44 -13.56 -0.14
C PHE A 191 -16.92 -13.44 0.24
N TYR A 192 -17.19 -13.26 1.53
CA TYR A 192 -18.56 -13.08 2.02
C TYR A 192 -19.06 -11.64 1.80
N MET A 193 -18.17 -10.67 1.77
CA MET A 193 -18.51 -9.26 1.57
C MET A 193 -19.07 -8.99 0.16
N GLU A 194 -18.56 -9.66 -0.87
CA GLU A 194 -19.09 -9.52 -2.25
C GLU A 194 -20.60 -9.82 -2.28
N LYS A 195 -21.01 -10.94 -1.70
CA LYS A 195 -22.44 -11.32 -1.63
C LYS A 195 -23.25 -10.25 -0.89
N ALA A 196 -22.79 -9.84 0.27
CA ALA A 196 -23.46 -8.81 1.06
C ALA A 196 -23.62 -7.50 0.29
N PHE A 197 -22.62 -7.08 -0.51
CA PHE A 197 -22.72 -5.87 -1.33
C PHE A 197 -23.69 -6.03 -2.51
N ARG A 198 -23.78 -7.19 -3.13
CA ARG A 198 -24.80 -7.46 -4.15
C ARG A 198 -26.22 -7.31 -3.57
N ASP A 199 -26.42 -7.78 -2.36
CA ASP A 199 -27.70 -7.67 -1.64
C ASP A 199 -28.06 -6.20 -1.30
N THR A 200 -27.05 -5.30 -1.24
CA THR A 200 -27.28 -3.84 -1.07
C THR A 200 -27.46 -3.08 -2.38
N GLY A 201 -27.49 -3.76 -3.51
CA GLY A 201 -27.68 -3.14 -4.83
C GLY A 201 -26.39 -2.75 -5.55
N VAL A 202 -25.21 -3.06 -5.01
CA VAL A 202 -23.93 -2.89 -5.74
C VAL A 202 -23.88 -3.85 -6.91
N LYS A 203 -23.66 -3.32 -8.10
CA LYS A 203 -23.53 -4.10 -9.33
C LYS A 203 -22.09 -4.58 -9.53
N PHE A 204 -21.89 -5.84 -9.83
CA PHE A 204 -20.61 -6.43 -10.21
C PHE A 204 -20.69 -6.89 -11.65
N VAL A 205 -19.93 -6.24 -12.52
CA VAL A 205 -19.96 -6.48 -13.97
C VAL A 205 -18.61 -7.02 -14.41
N ARG A 206 -18.62 -8.23 -14.97
CA ARG A 206 -17.43 -8.79 -15.58
C ARG A 206 -17.18 -8.06 -16.90
N ALA A 207 -16.05 -7.39 -17.00
CA ALA A 207 -15.67 -6.62 -18.18
C ALA A 207 -14.17 -6.77 -18.41
N ASN A 208 -13.77 -6.86 -19.66
CA ASN A 208 -12.36 -6.86 -20.02
C ASN A 208 -11.84 -5.43 -19.95
N SER A 209 -10.86 -5.15 -19.10
CA SER A 209 -10.24 -3.82 -18.92
C SER A 209 -9.17 -3.51 -19.99
N ARG A 210 -9.22 -4.18 -21.15
CA ARG A 210 -8.32 -3.96 -22.29
C ARG A 210 -8.79 -2.82 -23.15
#